data_7acb622eb656600171ba5cabd701a363
#
_entry.id   7acb622eb656600171ba5cabd701a363
#
_cell.length_a   1.000
_cell.length_b   1.000
_cell.length_c   1.000
_cell.angle_alpha   90.00
_cell.angle_beta   90.00
_cell.angle_gamma   90.00
#
_symmetry.space_group_name_H-M   'P 1'
#
loop_
_entity.id
_entity.type
_entity.pdbx_description
1 polymer ?
#
loop_
_entity_poly.entity_id
_entity_poly.type
_entity_poly.pdbx_seq_one_letter_code
_entity_poly.pdbx_strand_id
1 'polypeptide(L)'
;GLIDIIVNSKTPIYTYCTGYAMSAAFNIFLAGHKRYCYKHSTFMFHQPACWISGKYTDIKEDMAEHDRMNEYMIQYILDRTYFKKEKLDNSNRCCYRLFNNKYSL
;
A
#
# COMPACT_ATOMS: atom_id res chain seq x y z
N GLY A 1 13.67 1.27 -2.47
CA GLY A 1 13.30 -0.03 -1.88
C GLY A 1 12.78 -1.02 -2.91
N LEU A 2 12.24 -2.15 -2.45
CA LEU A 2 11.78 -3.23 -3.33
C LEU A 2 10.73 -2.78 -4.35
N ILE A 3 9.81 -1.91 -3.94
CA ILE A 3 8.78 -1.35 -4.84
C ILE A 3 9.42 -0.66 -6.03
N ASP A 4 10.43 0.19 -5.79
CA ASP A 4 11.11 0.91 -6.86
C ASP A 4 11.86 -0.02 -7.82
N ILE A 5 12.45 -1.08 -7.27
CA ILE A 5 13.13 -2.10 -8.08
C ILE A 5 12.12 -2.79 -9.02
N ILE A 6 10.96 -3.14 -8.53
CA ILE A 6 9.91 -3.78 -9.34
C ILE A 6 9.37 -2.81 -10.38
N VAL A 7 8.99 -1.61 -9.96
CA VAL A 7 8.39 -0.59 -10.85
C VAL A 7 9.33 -0.19 -11.98
N ASN A 8 10.63 -0.05 -11.68
CA ASN A 8 11.63 0.40 -12.65
C ASN A 8 12.34 -0.75 -13.37
N SER A 9 11.95 -2.00 -13.13
CA SER A 9 12.54 -3.15 -13.81
C SER A 9 12.26 -3.10 -15.32
N LYS A 10 13.30 -3.30 -16.12
CA LYS A 10 13.19 -3.46 -17.58
C LYS A 10 12.58 -4.79 -17.96
N THR A 11 12.75 -5.81 -17.13
CA THR A 11 12.07 -7.09 -17.27
C THR A 11 10.68 -6.98 -16.67
N PRO A 12 9.61 -7.34 -17.40
CA PRO A 12 8.26 -7.31 -16.84
C PRO A 12 8.15 -8.23 -15.63
N ILE A 13 7.68 -7.69 -14.51
CA ILE A 13 7.45 -8.44 -13.28
C ILE A 13 5.95 -8.53 -13.05
N TYR A 14 5.44 -9.76 -12.95
CA TYR A 14 4.03 -10.04 -12.70
C TYR A 14 3.86 -10.50 -11.26
N THR A 15 2.87 -9.95 -10.59
CA THR A 15 2.56 -10.29 -9.20
C THR A 15 1.27 -11.08 -9.11
N TYR A 16 1.28 -12.11 -8.28
CA TYR A 16 0.16 -13.02 -8.07
C TYR A 16 -0.20 -13.07 -6.59
N CYS A 17 -1.46 -12.84 -6.28
CA CYS A 17 -1.98 -13.06 -4.94
C CYS A 17 -2.89 -14.29 -4.94
N THR A 18 -2.44 -15.37 -4.34
CA THR A 18 -3.14 -16.66 -4.31
C THR A 18 -3.97 -16.88 -3.03
N GLY A 19 -3.89 -15.97 -2.09
CA GLY A 19 -4.61 -16.03 -0.83
C GLY A 19 -4.85 -14.63 -0.26
N TYR A 20 -3.85 -14.06 0.39
CA TYR A 20 -3.96 -12.70 0.91
C TYR A 20 -2.64 -11.94 0.76
N ALA A 21 -2.76 -10.63 0.61
CA ALA A 21 -1.64 -9.70 0.64
C ALA A 21 -2.01 -8.52 1.55
N MET A 22 -1.31 -8.39 2.65
CA MET A 22 -1.64 -7.43 3.70
C MET A 22 -0.49 -6.45 3.91
N SER A 23 -0.83 -5.17 4.18
CA SER A 23 0.14 -4.13 4.52
C SER A 23 1.25 -4.01 3.46
N ALA A 24 2.51 -4.22 3.82
CA ALA A 24 3.64 -4.17 2.89
C ALA A 24 3.50 -5.15 1.71
N ALA A 25 2.95 -6.33 1.93
CA ALA A 25 2.70 -7.31 0.86
C ALA A 25 1.70 -6.79 -0.17
N PHE A 26 0.68 -6.05 0.26
CA PHE A 26 -0.25 -5.39 -0.66
C PHE A 26 0.46 -4.34 -1.51
N ASN A 27 1.32 -3.53 -0.90
CA ASN A 27 2.07 -2.51 -1.62
C ASN A 27 3.04 -3.13 -2.65
N ILE A 28 3.67 -4.24 -2.30
CA ILE A 28 4.54 -5.00 -3.22
C ILE A 28 3.71 -5.60 -4.37
N PHE A 29 2.54 -6.16 -4.07
CA PHE A 29 1.63 -6.68 -5.08
C PHE A 29 1.24 -5.60 -6.10
N LEU A 30 0.96 -4.38 -5.64
CA LEU A 30 0.61 -3.26 -6.51
C LEU A 30 1.76 -2.81 -7.42
N ALA A 31 3.01 -3.11 -7.07
CA ALA A 31 4.18 -2.73 -7.86
C ALA A 31 4.31 -3.52 -9.18
N GLY A 32 3.68 -4.68 -9.28
CA GLY A 32 3.75 -5.52 -10.49
C GLY A 32 3.27 -4.81 -11.75
N HIS A 33 3.95 -5.05 -12.86
CA HIS A 33 3.56 -4.55 -14.19
C HIS A 33 2.23 -5.13 -14.64
N LYS A 34 1.99 -6.39 -14.30
CA LYS A 34 0.68 -7.04 -14.35
C LYS A 34 0.41 -7.70 -13.01
N ARG A 35 -0.83 -7.67 -12.59
CA ARG A 35 -1.26 -8.14 -11.28
C ARG A 35 -2.43 -9.09 -11.43
N TYR A 36 -2.32 -10.23 -10.78
CA TYR A 36 -3.31 -11.29 -10.84
C TYR A 36 -3.69 -11.74 -9.43
N CYS A 37 -4.93 -12.06 -9.22
CA CYS A 37 -5.39 -12.64 -7.96
C CYS A 37 -6.52 -13.62 -8.18
N TYR A 38 -6.69 -14.55 -7.25
CA TYR A 38 -7.86 -15.40 -7.22
C TYR A 38 -9.09 -14.63 -6.74
N LYS A 39 -10.27 -15.12 -7.10
CA LYS A 39 -11.56 -14.52 -6.75
C LYS A 39 -11.72 -14.25 -5.24
N HIS A 40 -11.19 -15.13 -4.42
CA HIS A 40 -11.29 -15.05 -2.97
C HIS A 40 -10.03 -14.49 -2.28
N SER A 41 -9.10 -13.95 -3.06
CA SER A 41 -7.93 -13.27 -2.49
C SER A 41 -8.37 -12.05 -1.69
N THR A 42 -7.68 -11.84 -0.56
CA THR A 42 -7.95 -10.73 0.35
C THR A 42 -6.77 -9.79 0.37
N PHE A 43 -7.06 -8.51 0.27
CA PHE A 43 -6.09 -7.44 0.38
C PHE A 43 -6.40 -6.57 1.59
N MET A 44 -5.37 -6.14 2.29
CA MET A 44 -5.51 -5.24 3.41
C MET A 44 -4.52 -4.09 3.31
N PHE A 45 -5.05 -2.90 3.42
CA PHE A 45 -4.29 -1.69 3.67
C PHE A 45 -4.65 -1.15 5.05
N HIS A 46 -3.67 -0.69 5.79
CA HIS A 46 -3.88 -0.01 7.06
C HIS A 46 -2.87 1.12 7.22
N GLN A 47 -3.21 2.07 8.04
CA GLN A 47 -2.33 3.15 8.42
C GLN A 47 -1.07 2.59 9.12
N PRO A 48 0.12 3.10 8.81
CA PRO A 48 1.32 2.67 9.51
C PRO A 48 1.22 2.97 11.00
N ALA A 49 1.55 1.99 11.82
CA ALA A 49 1.76 2.20 13.23
C ALA A 49 3.21 2.61 13.45
N CYS A 50 3.43 3.65 14.24
CA CYS A 50 4.77 4.09 14.59
C CYS A 50 4.88 4.36 16.08
N TRP A 51 6.09 4.23 16.57
CA TRP A 51 6.46 4.65 17.93
C TRP A 51 7.50 5.75 17.81
N ILE A 52 7.23 6.90 18.37
CA ILE A 52 8.12 8.05 18.35
C ILE A 52 8.42 8.46 19.78
N SER A 53 9.71 8.60 20.11
CA SER A 53 10.17 9.10 21.40
C SER A 53 11.41 9.97 21.19
N GLY A 54 11.61 10.95 22.04
CA GLY A 54 12.76 11.84 21.94
C GLY A 54 12.45 13.25 22.47
N LYS A 55 13.28 14.20 22.09
CA LYS A 55 13.05 15.62 22.40
C LYS A 55 11.88 16.15 21.57
N TYR A 56 11.22 17.18 22.06
CA TYR A 56 10.05 17.78 21.42
C TYR A 56 10.28 18.16 19.95
N THR A 57 11.43 18.77 19.64
CA THR A 57 11.79 19.13 18.26
C THR A 57 11.96 17.92 17.36
N ASP A 58 12.64 16.89 17.85
CA ASP A 58 12.89 15.67 17.10
C ASP A 58 11.57 14.93 16.81
N ILE A 59 10.68 14.88 17.80
CA ILE A 59 9.33 14.30 17.65
C ILE A 59 8.54 15.03 16.56
N LYS A 60 8.61 16.36 16.52
CA LYS A 60 7.92 17.14 15.47
C LYS A 60 8.46 16.85 14.08
N GLU A 61 9.78 16.76 13.93
CA GLU A 61 10.42 16.46 12.67
C GLU A 61 10.08 15.03 12.21
N ASP A 62 10.13 14.06 13.10
CA ASP A 62 9.76 12.69 12.83
C ASP A 62 8.27 12.57 12.42
N MET A 63 7.38 13.27 13.09
CA MET A 63 5.95 13.29 12.72
C MET A 63 5.74 13.87 11.32
N ALA A 64 6.42 14.97 10.99
CA ALA A 64 6.33 15.59 9.68
C ALA A 64 6.82 14.62 8.58
N GLU A 65 7.88 13.88 8.83
CA GLU A 65 8.38 12.87 7.90
C GLU A 65 7.41 11.68 7.77
N HIS A 66 6.80 11.23 8.86
CA HIS A 66 5.76 10.20 8.81
C HIS A 66 4.54 10.65 8.00
N ASP A 67 4.10 11.89 8.17
CA ASP A 67 3.00 12.46 7.39
C ASP A 67 3.35 12.48 5.89
N ARG A 68 4.54 12.91 5.54
CA ARG A 68 5.04 12.92 4.17
C ARG A 68 5.06 11.51 3.57
N MET A 69 5.57 10.53 4.31
CA MET A 69 5.60 9.13 3.87
C MET A 69 4.21 8.55 3.70
N ASN A 70 3.29 8.87 4.60
CA ASN A 70 1.90 8.43 4.51
C ASN A 70 1.20 9.01 3.28
N GLU A 71 1.36 10.29 3.02
CA GLU A 71 0.84 10.95 1.81
C GLU A 71 1.39 10.31 0.53
N TYR A 72 2.69 10.05 0.50
CA TYR A 72 3.33 9.38 -0.62
C TYR A 72 2.75 7.97 -0.85
N MET A 73 2.54 7.22 0.21
CA MET A 73 1.97 5.86 0.11
C MET A 73 0.51 5.88 -0.34
N ILE A 74 -0.28 6.82 0.15
CA ILE A 74 -1.66 7.01 -0.30
C ILE A 74 -1.68 7.33 -1.80
N GLN A 75 -0.85 8.25 -2.26
CA GLN A 75 -0.77 8.61 -3.68
C GLN A 75 -0.33 7.41 -4.53
N TYR A 76 0.63 6.63 -4.07
CA TYR A 76 1.06 5.40 -4.74
C TYR A 76 -0.09 4.41 -4.92
N ILE A 77 -0.92 4.21 -3.89
CA ILE A 77 -2.08 3.32 -3.96
C ILE A 77 -3.13 3.88 -4.93
N LEU A 78 -3.40 5.18 -4.88
CA LEU A 78 -4.36 5.83 -5.76
C LEU A 78 -3.96 5.72 -7.23
N ASP A 79 -2.67 5.89 -7.54
CA ASP A 79 -2.15 5.80 -8.90
C ASP A 79 -2.26 4.37 -9.49
N ARG A 80 -2.30 3.35 -8.63
CA ARG A 80 -2.26 1.95 -9.03
C ARG A 80 -3.57 1.20 -8.82
N THR A 81 -4.59 1.86 -8.32
CA THR A 81 -5.90 1.28 -8.04
C THR A 81 -7.01 2.21 -8.51
N TYR A 82 -8.25 1.73 -8.46
CA TYR A 82 -9.45 2.55 -8.72
C TYR A 82 -10.08 3.10 -7.43
N PHE A 83 -9.31 3.12 -6.33
CA PHE A 83 -9.82 3.66 -5.07
C PHE A 83 -9.92 5.17 -5.11
N LYS A 84 -10.93 5.68 -4.41
CA LYS A 84 -11.05 7.11 -4.15
C LYS A 84 -10.32 7.46 -2.87
N LYS A 85 -9.70 8.65 -2.82
CA LYS A 85 -8.97 9.14 -1.65
C LYS A 85 -9.80 9.08 -0.37
N GLU A 86 -11.08 9.42 -0.43
CA GLU A 86 -12.02 9.37 0.70
C GLU A 86 -12.08 7.99 1.36
N LYS A 87 -12.00 6.92 0.57
CA LYS A 87 -12.00 5.56 1.09
C LYS A 87 -10.72 5.24 1.87
N LEU A 88 -9.59 5.78 1.45
CA LEU A 88 -8.31 5.61 2.12
C LEU A 88 -8.19 6.49 3.37
N ASP A 89 -8.71 7.72 3.32
CA ASP A 89 -8.70 8.65 4.45
C ASP A 89 -9.60 8.17 5.61
N ASN A 90 -10.75 7.57 5.28
CA ASN A 90 -11.65 6.97 6.26
C ASN A 90 -11.12 5.66 6.85
N SER A 91 -10.03 5.11 6.30
CA SER A 91 -9.38 3.90 6.77
C SER A 91 -8.58 4.07 8.07
N ASN A 92 -8.66 5.24 8.69
CA ASN A 92 -7.95 5.56 9.95
C ASN A 92 -8.24 4.62 11.12
N ARG A 93 -9.17 3.67 10.98
CA ARG A 93 -9.58 2.81 12.09
C ARG A 93 -9.71 1.32 11.77
N CYS A 94 -9.63 0.89 10.52
CA CYS A 94 -9.95 -0.50 10.17
C CYS A 94 -9.13 -1.06 9.03
N CYS A 95 -8.83 -2.34 9.15
CA CYS A 95 -8.44 -3.21 8.05
C CYS A 95 -9.52 -3.21 6.97
N TYR A 96 -9.22 -2.76 5.77
CA TYR A 96 -10.15 -2.90 4.66
C TYR A 96 -9.87 -4.20 3.92
N ARG A 97 -10.89 -5.04 3.86
CA ARG A 97 -10.96 -6.07 2.83
C ARG A 97 -11.24 -5.37 1.51
N LEU A 98 -10.25 -5.34 0.66
CA LEU A 98 -10.41 -4.82 -0.68
C LEU A 98 -10.77 -5.99 -1.59
N PHE A 99 -12.04 -6.10 -1.91
CA PHE A 99 -12.50 -7.03 -2.93
C PHE A 99 -12.31 -6.37 -4.29
N ASN A 100 -11.44 -6.92 -5.09
CA ASN A 100 -11.33 -6.49 -6.48
C ASN A 100 -11.56 -7.67 -7.42
N ASN A 101 -12.77 -7.73 -7.94
CA ASN A 101 -13.17 -8.73 -8.92
C ASN A 101 -12.55 -8.53 -10.31
N LYS A 102 -11.72 -7.50 -10.51
CA LYS A 102 -11.21 -7.14 -11.82
C LYS A 102 -9.87 -7.79 -12.19
N TYR A 103 -9.22 -8.46 -11.27
CA TYR A 103 -7.91 -9.08 -11.50
C TYR A 103 -7.93 -10.58 -11.21
N SER A 104 -8.98 -11.26 -11.63
CA SER A 104 -9.02 -12.71 -11.54
C SER A 104 -8.07 -13.32 -12.57
N LEU A 105 -7.33 -14.31 -12.15
CA LEU A 105 -6.60 -15.21 -13.01
C LEU A 105 -7.54 -15.97 -13.94
#